data_da2d78157672ede1bdba9a4ab93637f5
#
_entry.id   da2d78157672ede1bdba9a4ab93637f5
#
_cell.length_a   1.000
_cell.length_b   1.000
_cell.length_c   1.000
_cell.angle_alpha   90.00
_cell.angle_beta   90.00
_cell.angle_gamma   90.00
#
_symmetry.space_group_name_H-M   'P 1'
#
loop_
_entity.id
_entity.type
_entity.pdbx_description
1 polymer ?
#
loop_
_entity_poly.entity_id
_entity_poly.type
_entity_poly.pdbx_seq_one_letter_code
_entity_poly.pdbx_strand_id
1 'polypeptide(L)'
;MEHIDGKILPVSLEMLGEARRLFDDYNARYSSNEKVVAVILGNDIKDYSKELIEYGADVVVCADHPELKDFRNTIHTKVISQIALDKEIASKIEPNYAKQFKKPRYIFFAADSIGRHLSSTVLVELESGLASDINKLVIKDLNVTHQIKTDGKPTDFKKTLEMYRPDFSGFLWTTILCLNNTTPAIKREYYPQGCSIIPGVFEPIKPDPKRSGEIIFYEPKIEENDLKVKVLSHKIIKSEVDFEIRKAVVSFGRGIKDAPDENIKLVAELAKQLDAEIGISLPISKKLLPASQSISSTYMIPARVIGTSGSKISPMLYVAVGISGAMQHIAGMQDSEFIVAINPDENSPIKNECDIFINGRMEDVIPLLVEELKKQQQVVQAG
;
A
#
# COMPACT_ATOMS: atom_id res chain seq x y z
N MET A 1 5.20 8.90 8.97
CA MET A 1 4.38 7.83 9.55
C MET A 1 2.97 8.34 9.72
N GLU A 2 1.98 7.57 9.32
CA GLU A 2 0.57 7.94 9.34
C GLU A 2 -0.14 7.31 10.52
N HIS A 3 -1.11 8.02 11.08
CA HIS A 3 -1.89 7.57 12.24
C HIS A 3 -3.34 8.07 12.14
N ILE A 4 -4.27 7.29 12.67
CA ILE A 4 -5.70 7.63 12.74
C ILE A 4 -6.26 7.08 14.06
N ASP A 5 -7.12 7.87 14.73
CA ASP A 5 -7.86 7.44 15.92
C ASP A 5 -6.99 6.78 17.01
N GLY A 6 -5.83 7.33 17.27
CA GLY A 6 -4.96 6.83 18.34
C GLY A 6 -4.10 5.63 17.96
N LYS A 7 -3.98 5.28 16.67
CA LYS A 7 -3.19 4.13 16.19
C LYS A 7 -2.33 4.52 14.99
N ILE A 8 -1.12 3.99 14.94
CA ILE A 8 -0.28 4.04 13.75
C ILE A 8 -0.89 3.11 12.70
N LEU A 9 -0.97 3.58 11.45
CA LEU A 9 -1.51 2.76 10.36
C LEU A 9 -0.58 1.59 10.02
N PRO A 10 -1.13 0.41 9.68
CA PRO A 10 -0.35 -0.78 9.33
C PRO A 10 0.73 -0.49 8.27
N VAL A 11 0.39 0.22 7.20
CA VAL A 11 1.33 0.59 6.13
C VAL A 11 2.56 1.35 6.64
N SER A 12 2.42 2.16 7.69
CA SER A 12 3.55 2.85 8.32
C SER A 12 4.52 1.87 9.00
N LEU A 13 3.98 0.84 9.66
CA LEU A 13 4.77 -0.21 10.30
C LEU A 13 5.41 -1.14 9.27
N GLU A 14 4.71 -1.45 8.18
CA GLU A 14 5.24 -2.20 7.02
C GLU A 14 6.44 -1.47 6.39
N MET A 15 6.30 -0.17 6.12
CA MET A 15 7.39 0.66 5.58
C MET A 15 8.59 0.71 6.51
N LEU A 16 8.35 0.78 7.82
CA LEU A 16 9.40 0.80 8.82
C LEU A 16 10.14 -0.55 8.88
N GLY A 17 9.40 -1.66 8.79
CA GLY A 17 9.95 -3.01 8.69
C GLY A 17 10.84 -3.19 7.45
N GLU A 18 10.38 -2.75 6.28
CA GLU A 18 11.16 -2.80 5.04
C GLU A 18 12.39 -1.89 5.08
N ALA A 19 12.26 -0.66 5.63
CA ALA A 19 13.40 0.21 5.84
C ALA A 19 14.45 -0.46 6.74
N ARG A 20 14.02 -1.12 7.82
CA ARG A 20 14.93 -1.85 8.71
C ARG A 20 15.66 -2.98 7.99
N ARG A 21 14.93 -3.80 7.23
CA ARG A 21 15.51 -4.88 6.41
C ARG A 21 16.55 -4.35 5.42
N LEU A 22 16.23 -3.28 4.70
CA LEU A 22 17.13 -2.65 3.73
C LEU A 22 18.41 -2.13 4.38
N PHE A 23 18.28 -1.47 5.54
CA PHE A 23 19.44 -0.85 6.19
C PHE A 23 20.27 -1.85 6.97
N ASP A 24 19.71 -2.92 7.49
CA ASP A 24 20.48 -4.02 8.09
C ASP A 24 21.34 -4.71 7.01
N ASP A 25 20.77 -5.02 5.85
CA ASP A 25 21.49 -5.58 4.70
C ASP A 25 22.57 -4.60 4.17
N TYR A 26 22.21 -3.32 4.07
CA TYR A 26 23.12 -2.26 3.63
C TYR A 26 24.30 -2.11 4.60
N ASN A 27 24.05 -1.99 5.89
CA ASN A 27 25.06 -1.82 6.92
C ASN A 27 26.03 -3.01 6.96
N ALA A 28 25.48 -4.23 6.85
CA ALA A 28 26.30 -5.45 6.79
C ALA A 28 27.19 -5.47 5.52
N ARG A 29 26.66 -5.08 4.39
CA ARG A 29 27.35 -5.14 3.09
C ARG A 29 28.42 -4.07 2.94
N TYR A 30 28.18 -2.87 3.48
CA TYR A 30 29.08 -1.72 3.30
C TYR A 30 29.85 -1.35 4.57
N SER A 31 29.76 -2.16 5.64
CA SER A 31 30.37 -1.89 6.95
C SER A 31 30.07 -0.48 7.46
N SER A 32 28.80 -0.07 7.33
CA SER A 32 28.29 1.25 7.71
C SER A 32 27.35 1.13 8.91
N ASN A 33 26.91 2.27 9.43
CA ASN A 33 25.96 2.35 10.54
C ASN A 33 24.87 3.39 10.19
N GLU A 34 24.26 3.24 9.03
CA GLU A 34 23.15 4.08 8.60
C GLU A 34 21.92 3.81 9.48
N LYS A 35 21.20 4.87 9.83
CA LYS A 35 20.07 4.79 10.75
C LYS A 35 18.74 4.84 10.01
N VAL A 36 17.77 4.08 10.50
CA VAL A 36 16.38 4.18 10.09
C VAL A 36 15.70 5.29 10.87
N VAL A 37 15.19 6.29 10.18
CA VAL A 37 14.54 7.45 10.77
C VAL A 37 13.06 7.42 10.47
N ALA A 38 12.22 7.40 11.49
CA ALA A 38 10.79 7.60 11.36
C ALA A 38 10.44 9.07 11.60
N VAL A 39 9.63 9.64 10.70
CA VAL A 39 9.10 11.01 10.84
C VAL A 39 7.61 10.92 11.08
N ILE A 40 7.10 11.51 12.16
CA ILE A 40 5.68 11.56 12.51
C ILE A 40 5.24 12.99 12.78
N LEU A 41 4.09 13.37 12.21
CA LEU A 41 3.47 14.69 12.34
C LEU A 41 2.05 14.54 12.87
N GLY A 42 1.65 15.44 13.77
CA GLY A 42 0.28 15.44 14.29
C GLY A 42 0.11 16.38 15.48
N ASN A 43 -0.93 16.13 16.26
CA ASN A 43 -1.18 16.79 17.53
C ASN A 43 -1.41 15.73 18.62
N ASP A 44 -0.78 15.90 19.79
CA ASP A 44 -0.82 14.94 20.90
C ASP A 44 -0.31 13.53 20.51
N ILE A 45 0.84 13.48 19.80
CA ILE A 45 1.37 12.25 19.17
C ILE A 45 2.68 11.74 19.78
N LYS A 46 3.15 12.32 20.88
CA LYS A 46 4.45 12.00 21.48
C LYS A 46 4.60 10.53 21.84
N ASP A 47 3.52 9.90 22.29
CA ASP A 47 3.50 8.51 22.74
C ASP A 47 3.78 7.51 21.58
N TYR A 48 3.44 7.85 20.34
CA TYR A 48 3.77 7.01 19.18
C TYR A 48 5.26 6.88 18.91
N SER A 49 6.06 7.81 19.42
CA SER A 49 7.51 7.78 19.22
C SER A 49 8.14 6.51 19.80
N LYS A 50 7.66 6.07 20.95
CA LYS A 50 8.13 4.82 21.58
C LYS A 50 7.73 3.60 20.75
N GLU A 51 6.49 3.53 20.30
CA GLU A 51 5.98 2.46 19.45
C GLU A 51 6.79 2.34 18.15
N LEU A 52 7.10 3.45 17.48
CA LEU A 52 7.93 3.46 16.28
C LEU A 52 9.34 2.93 16.52
N ILE A 53 9.92 3.20 17.68
CA ILE A 53 11.22 2.62 18.07
C ILE A 53 11.10 1.10 18.24
N GLU A 54 10.09 0.63 18.94
CA GLU A 54 9.84 -0.81 19.14
C GLU A 54 9.69 -1.54 17.79
N TYR A 55 9.10 -0.89 16.78
CA TYR A 55 8.96 -1.39 15.41
C TYR A 55 10.15 -1.10 14.48
N GLY A 56 11.30 -0.67 14.99
CA GLY A 56 12.55 -0.68 14.23
C GLY A 56 13.17 0.67 13.90
N ALA A 57 12.61 1.80 14.32
CA ALA A 57 13.27 3.09 14.16
C ALA A 57 14.47 3.20 15.09
N ASP A 58 15.59 3.71 14.57
CA ASP A 58 16.75 4.11 15.39
C ASP A 58 16.58 5.54 15.91
N VAL A 59 15.88 6.37 15.12
CA VAL A 59 15.56 7.76 15.47
C VAL A 59 14.12 8.06 15.08
N VAL A 60 13.38 8.74 15.94
CA VAL A 60 12.05 9.29 15.63
C VAL A 60 12.12 10.80 15.67
N VAL A 61 11.76 11.45 14.56
CA VAL A 61 11.54 12.90 14.51
C VAL A 61 10.05 13.15 14.65
N CYS A 62 9.66 13.72 15.79
CA CYS A 62 8.28 13.96 16.16
C CYS A 62 7.96 15.47 16.08
N ALA A 63 7.11 15.85 15.13
CA ALA A 63 6.56 17.21 15.04
C ALA A 63 5.14 17.23 15.60
N ASP A 64 5.04 17.54 16.89
CA ASP A 64 3.78 17.60 17.62
C ASP A 64 3.31 19.06 17.74
N HIS A 65 2.30 19.44 16.93
CA HIS A 65 1.84 20.81 16.86
C HIS A 65 0.32 20.86 16.57
N PRO A 66 -0.48 21.76 17.21
CA PRO A 66 -1.92 21.85 17.01
C PRO A 66 -2.36 21.99 15.55
N GLU A 67 -1.61 22.74 14.75
CA GLU A 67 -1.89 22.94 13.33
C GLU A 67 -1.62 21.68 12.45
N LEU A 68 -1.06 20.62 13.01
CA LEU A 68 -0.85 19.33 12.33
C LEU A 68 -1.91 18.28 12.71
N LYS A 69 -2.94 18.67 13.48
CA LYS A 69 -4.01 17.75 13.88
C LYS A 69 -4.75 17.15 12.70
N ASP A 70 -5.15 17.98 11.75
CA ASP A 70 -5.86 17.56 10.55
C ASP A 70 -4.93 17.61 9.34
N PHE A 71 -5.01 16.60 8.48
CA PHE A 71 -4.18 16.57 7.29
C PHE A 71 -4.49 17.74 6.35
N ARG A 72 -3.45 18.52 6.05
CA ARG A 72 -3.44 19.59 5.05
C ARG A 72 -2.15 19.47 4.25
N ASN A 73 -2.24 19.12 2.98
CA ASN A 73 -1.09 18.79 2.16
C ASN A 73 0.01 19.87 2.20
N THR A 74 -0.35 21.14 2.09
CA THR A 74 0.61 22.25 2.07
C THR A 74 1.46 22.35 3.33
N ILE A 75 0.82 22.31 4.52
CA ILE A 75 1.52 22.42 5.81
C ILE A 75 2.37 21.16 6.05
N HIS A 76 1.80 19.98 5.83
CA HIS A 76 2.52 18.72 6.05
C HIS A 76 3.72 18.61 5.10
N THR A 77 3.58 19.02 3.83
CA THR A 77 4.70 19.11 2.89
C THR A 77 5.78 20.05 3.40
N LYS A 78 5.41 21.27 3.82
CA LYS A 78 6.36 22.26 4.35
C LYS A 78 7.14 21.70 5.55
N VAL A 79 6.44 21.11 6.51
CA VAL A 79 7.08 20.57 7.73
C VAL A 79 8.01 19.40 7.42
N ILE A 80 7.59 18.44 6.57
CA ILE A 80 8.47 17.33 6.15
C ILE A 80 9.70 17.86 5.41
N SER A 81 9.54 18.84 4.53
CA SER A 81 10.65 19.44 3.79
C SER A 81 11.59 20.22 4.72
N GLN A 82 11.06 20.93 5.74
CA GLN A 82 11.88 21.57 6.78
C GLN A 82 12.72 20.54 7.52
N ILE A 83 12.13 19.44 7.98
CA ILE A 83 12.85 18.35 8.67
C ILE A 83 13.92 17.76 7.77
N ALA A 84 13.59 17.50 6.49
CA ALA A 84 14.54 16.92 5.52
C ALA A 84 15.73 17.82 5.19
N LEU A 85 15.57 19.15 5.35
CA LEU A 85 16.61 20.14 5.06
C LEU A 85 17.31 20.67 6.32
N ASP A 86 16.87 20.25 7.51
CA ASP A 86 17.42 20.74 8.77
C ASP A 86 18.78 20.10 9.07
N LYS A 87 19.80 20.96 9.12
CA LYS A 87 21.18 20.53 9.37
C LYS A 87 21.43 20.06 10.80
N GLU A 88 20.68 20.59 11.76
CA GLU A 88 20.84 20.20 13.16
C GLU A 88 20.28 18.78 13.36
N ILE A 89 19.12 18.51 12.76
CA ILE A 89 18.56 17.15 12.72
C ILE A 89 19.52 16.21 12.01
N ALA A 90 19.95 16.54 10.81
CA ALA A 90 20.90 15.73 10.05
C ALA A 90 22.19 15.45 10.82
N SER A 91 22.71 16.42 11.57
CA SER A 91 23.92 16.26 12.39
C SER A 91 23.73 15.39 13.62
N LYS A 92 22.52 15.38 14.21
CA LYS A 92 22.18 14.47 15.31
C LYS A 92 22.04 13.04 14.81
N ILE A 93 21.43 12.84 13.65
CA ILE A 93 21.23 11.50 13.06
C ILE A 93 22.56 10.92 12.63
N GLU A 94 23.31 11.63 11.75
CA GLU A 94 24.58 11.16 11.20
C GLU A 94 25.51 12.35 10.89
N PRO A 95 26.44 12.69 11.80
CA PRO A 95 27.31 13.87 11.64
C PRO A 95 28.15 13.87 10.37
N ASN A 96 28.61 12.71 9.92
CA ASN A 96 29.45 12.59 8.73
C ASN A 96 28.63 12.76 7.47
N TYR A 97 27.41 12.26 7.43
CA TYR A 97 26.50 12.38 6.31
C TYR A 97 26.05 13.84 6.12
N ALA A 98 25.73 14.53 7.21
CA ALA A 98 25.31 15.93 7.18
C ALA A 98 26.38 16.88 6.60
N LYS A 99 27.66 16.51 6.63
CA LYS A 99 28.75 17.29 5.98
C LYS A 99 28.77 17.14 4.47
N GLN A 100 28.37 15.98 3.96
CA GLN A 100 28.45 15.65 2.53
C GLN A 100 27.15 15.96 1.80
N PHE A 101 25.99 15.73 2.43
CA PHE A 101 24.68 15.86 1.81
C PHE A 101 23.80 16.82 2.61
N LYS A 102 23.09 17.68 1.89
CA LYS A 102 22.12 18.63 2.45
C LYS A 102 20.73 18.02 2.65
N LYS A 103 20.49 16.84 2.12
CA LYS A 103 19.20 16.14 2.08
C LYS A 103 19.39 14.68 2.48
N PRO A 104 18.35 13.99 3.01
CA PRO A 104 18.41 12.55 3.24
C PRO A 104 18.68 11.80 1.93
N ARG A 105 19.27 10.61 2.01
CA ARG A 105 19.56 9.80 0.82
C ARG A 105 18.32 9.15 0.26
N TYR A 106 17.44 8.67 1.13
CA TYR A 106 16.21 8.00 0.76
C TYR A 106 15.04 8.55 1.57
N ILE A 107 13.82 8.49 1.00
CA ILE A 107 12.58 8.82 1.68
C ILE A 107 11.44 7.95 1.16
N PHE A 108 10.63 7.39 2.07
CA PHE A 108 9.53 6.50 1.76
C PHE A 108 8.21 7.07 2.28
N PHE A 109 7.15 6.91 1.48
CA PHE A 109 5.79 7.30 1.80
C PHE A 109 4.86 6.10 1.58
N ALA A 110 3.68 6.09 2.18
CA ALA A 110 2.64 5.14 1.82
C ALA A 110 2.04 5.47 0.45
N ALA A 111 1.59 4.48 -0.31
CA ALA A 111 0.85 4.71 -1.55
C ALA A 111 -0.66 4.71 -1.30
N ASP A 112 -1.09 5.27 -0.16
CA ASP A 112 -2.48 5.57 0.16
C ASP A 112 -2.90 6.98 -0.26
N SER A 113 -4.04 7.47 0.19
CA SER A 113 -4.55 8.79 -0.21
C SER A 113 -3.71 9.95 0.33
N ILE A 114 -3.16 9.84 1.54
CA ILE A 114 -2.33 10.88 2.16
C ILE A 114 -0.91 10.82 1.59
N GLY A 115 -0.28 9.67 1.63
CA GLY A 115 1.10 9.51 1.23
C GLY A 115 1.33 9.74 -0.26
N ARG A 116 0.36 9.46 -1.16
CA ARG A 116 0.43 9.84 -2.58
C ARG A 116 0.49 11.35 -2.78
N HIS A 117 -0.28 12.11 -2.01
CA HIS A 117 -0.20 13.57 -2.06
C HIS A 117 1.15 14.06 -1.51
N LEU A 118 1.55 13.58 -0.33
CA LEU A 118 2.79 14.01 0.32
C LEU A 118 4.02 13.62 -0.50
N SER A 119 4.10 12.41 -1.04
CA SER A 119 5.25 11.95 -1.81
C SER A 119 5.52 12.84 -3.01
N SER A 120 4.47 13.23 -3.74
CA SER A 120 4.59 14.08 -4.91
C SER A 120 5.02 15.50 -4.55
N THR A 121 4.40 16.12 -3.55
CA THR A 121 4.68 17.51 -3.19
C THR A 121 6.00 17.68 -2.46
N VAL A 122 6.34 16.79 -1.53
CA VAL A 122 7.62 16.82 -0.80
C VAL A 122 8.80 16.59 -1.76
N LEU A 123 8.70 15.61 -2.67
CA LEU A 123 9.80 15.34 -3.60
C LEU A 123 9.98 16.43 -4.65
N VAL A 124 8.91 17.12 -5.04
CA VAL A 124 9.03 18.33 -5.87
C VAL A 124 9.73 19.45 -5.10
N GLU A 125 9.35 19.72 -3.85
CA GLU A 125 9.98 20.75 -3.03
C GLU A 125 11.46 20.45 -2.73
N LEU A 126 11.78 19.16 -2.54
CA LEU A 126 13.16 18.70 -2.39
C LEU A 126 13.89 18.55 -3.74
N GLU A 127 13.28 18.95 -4.85
CA GLU A 127 13.85 18.89 -6.22
C GLU A 127 14.34 17.49 -6.62
N SER A 128 13.60 16.46 -6.25
CA SER A 128 13.94 15.06 -6.55
C SER A 128 12.84 14.32 -7.31
N GLY A 129 13.10 13.06 -7.67
CA GLY A 129 12.18 12.22 -8.41
C GLY A 129 11.36 11.33 -7.48
N LEU A 130 10.14 10.98 -7.93
CA LEU A 130 9.24 10.03 -7.26
C LEU A 130 9.07 8.76 -8.10
N ALA A 131 9.26 7.60 -7.48
CA ALA A 131 8.77 6.34 -7.99
C ALA A 131 7.50 5.94 -7.22
N SER A 132 6.35 5.91 -7.90
CA SER A 132 5.07 5.61 -7.26
C SER A 132 4.71 4.13 -7.31
N ASP A 133 3.95 3.69 -6.29
CA ASP A 133 3.35 2.35 -6.22
C ASP A 133 4.38 1.22 -6.27
N ILE A 134 5.39 1.32 -5.41
CA ILE A 134 6.49 0.36 -5.32
C ILE A 134 6.09 -0.82 -4.42
N ASN A 135 6.53 -2.02 -4.81
CA ASN A 135 6.30 -3.25 -4.05
C ASN A 135 7.58 -4.08 -3.81
N LYS A 136 8.75 -3.60 -4.29
CA LYS A 136 10.05 -4.21 -3.96
C LYS A 136 11.14 -3.15 -4.01
N LEU A 137 12.06 -3.20 -3.06
CA LEU A 137 13.18 -2.28 -2.90
C LEU A 137 14.50 -3.03 -2.73
N VAL A 138 15.56 -2.51 -3.35
CA VAL A 138 16.94 -3.02 -3.17
C VAL A 138 17.91 -1.83 -3.22
N ILE A 139 18.92 -1.84 -2.33
CA ILE A 139 20.02 -0.87 -2.38
C ILE A 139 21.28 -1.57 -2.89
N LYS A 140 21.87 -1.07 -3.96
CA LYS A 140 23.11 -1.64 -4.51
C LYS A 140 23.94 -0.63 -5.30
N ASP A 141 25.15 -1.02 -5.61
CA ASP A 141 26.02 -0.30 -6.54
C ASP A 141 25.68 -0.69 -7.97
N LEU A 142 25.60 0.30 -8.87
CA LEU A 142 25.27 0.11 -10.27
C LEU A 142 26.33 0.76 -11.16
N ASN A 143 26.68 0.09 -12.26
CA ASN A 143 27.40 0.70 -13.38
C ASN A 143 26.39 0.95 -14.50
N VAL A 144 26.16 2.21 -14.85
CA VAL A 144 25.11 2.61 -15.81
C VAL A 144 25.72 3.39 -16.96
N THR A 145 25.35 3.04 -18.18
CA THR A 145 25.61 3.83 -19.39
C THR A 145 24.30 4.42 -19.88
N HIS A 146 24.16 5.74 -19.87
CA HIS A 146 22.95 6.43 -20.28
C HIS A 146 23.27 7.74 -20.97
N GLN A 147 22.71 7.98 -22.17
CA GLN A 147 23.08 9.13 -23.00
C GLN A 147 22.93 10.46 -22.26
N ILE A 148 21.80 10.69 -21.59
CA ILE A 148 21.53 11.97 -20.90
C ILE A 148 22.23 12.06 -19.54
N LYS A 149 22.28 10.95 -18.79
CA LYS A 149 22.79 10.96 -17.41
C LYS A 149 24.31 10.86 -17.31
N THR A 150 24.92 10.11 -18.22
CA THR A 150 26.37 9.79 -18.15
C THR A 150 27.14 10.13 -19.44
N ASP A 151 26.51 10.87 -20.37
CA ASP A 151 27.11 11.21 -21.68
C ASP A 151 27.55 9.95 -22.48
N GLY A 152 26.75 8.88 -22.38
CA GLY A 152 27.02 7.60 -23.00
C GLY A 152 28.22 6.84 -22.42
N LYS A 153 28.79 7.25 -21.29
CA LYS A 153 29.94 6.62 -20.64
C LYS A 153 29.52 5.74 -19.48
N PRO A 154 30.15 4.57 -19.28
CA PRO A 154 29.97 3.77 -18.07
C PRO A 154 30.32 4.60 -16.83
N THR A 155 29.37 4.71 -15.90
CA THR A 155 29.50 5.51 -14.68
C THR A 155 29.02 4.72 -13.48
N ASP A 156 29.80 4.70 -12.41
CA ASP A 156 29.45 4.03 -11.18
C ASP A 156 28.54 4.93 -10.31
N PHE A 157 27.38 4.41 -9.97
CA PHE A 157 26.45 4.97 -8.98
C PHE A 157 26.45 4.11 -7.74
N LYS A 158 26.95 4.67 -6.63
CA LYS A 158 27.04 3.97 -5.35
C LYS A 158 25.76 4.11 -4.54
N LYS A 159 25.39 3.02 -3.84
CA LYS A 159 24.27 3.03 -2.88
C LYS A 159 22.98 3.53 -3.57
N THR A 160 22.67 2.99 -4.72
CA THR A 160 21.49 3.37 -5.51
C THR A 160 20.30 2.56 -5.06
N LEU A 161 19.16 3.23 -4.86
CA LEU A 161 17.90 2.57 -4.60
C LEU A 161 17.27 2.10 -5.93
N GLU A 162 17.16 0.81 -6.11
CA GLU A 162 16.34 0.21 -7.16
C GLU A 162 14.92 0.02 -6.61
N MET A 163 13.97 0.60 -7.32
CA MET A 163 12.55 0.61 -6.97
C MET A 163 11.80 -0.18 -8.04
N TYR A 164 11.08 -1.20 -7.62
CA TYR A 164 10.33 -2.06 -8.54
C TYR A 164 8.84 -1.86 -8.32
N ARG A 165 8.13 -1.73 -9.42
CA ARG A 165 6.67 -1.71 -9.39
C ARG A 165 6.10 -2.69 -10.40
N PRO A 166 4.91 -3.26 -10.12
CA PRO A 166 4.22 -4.08 -11.10
C PRO A 166 3.75 -3.21 -12.26
N ASP A 167 3.90 -3.75 -13.46
CA ASP A 167 3.43 -3.16 -14.71
C ASP A 167 2.61 -4.19 -15.48
N PHE A 168 1.85 -3.79 -16.51
CA PHE A 168 0.97 -4.67 -17.27
C PHE A 168 0.12 -5.57 -16.38
N SER A 169 -0.61 -4.96 -15.43
CA SER A 169 -1.50 -5.66 -14.48
C SER A 169 -0.79 -6.70 -13.59
N GLY A 170 0.50 -6.51 -13.33
CA GLY A 170 1.27 -7.36 -12.43
C GLY A 170 2.10 -8.45 -13.10
N PHE A 171 2.02 -8.61 -14.43
CA PHE A 171 2.78 -9.63 -15.15
C PHE A 171 4.24 -9.25 -15.42
N LEU A 172 4.55 -7.98 -15.45
CA LEU A 172 5.90 -7.47 -15.63
C LEU A 172 6.30 -6.57 -14.48
N TRP A 173 7.60 -6.41 -14.32
CA TRP A 173 8.19 -5.53 -13.34
C TRP A 173 8.96 -4.42 -14.02
N THR A 174 8.67 -3.18 -13.64
CA THR A 174 9.46 -2.03 -14.09
C THR A 174 10.43 -1.64 -12.99
N THR A 175 11.72 -1.55 -13.32
CA THR A 175 12.75 -1.02 -12.42
C THR A 175 12.90 0.48 -12.63
N ILE A 176 12.77 1.24 -11.56
CA ILE A 176 12.90 2.69 -11.57
C ILE A 176 14.14 3.09 -10.77
N LEU A 177 14.93 3.99 -11.35
CA LEU A 177 16.15 4.52 -10.76
C LEU A 177 16.08 6.05 -10.70
N CYS A 178 16.45 6.64 -9.58
CA CYS A 178 16.63 8.08 -9.44
C CYS A 178 18.14 8.38 -9.44
N LEU A 179 18.71 8.57 -10.61
CA LEU A 179 20.16 8.78 -10.80
C LEU A 179 20.52 10.25 -10.90
N ASN A 180 21.61 10.62 -10.26
CA ASN A 180 22.23 11.94 -10.43
C ASN A 180 22.65 12.16 -11.88
N ASN A 181 22.65 13.42 -12.31
CA ASN A 181 23.18 13.77 -13.59
C ASN A 181 24.67 14.12 -13.45
N THR A 182 25.53 13.36 -14.10
CA THR A 182 27.00 13.51 -14.03
C THR A 182 27.61 14.17 -15.24
N THR A 183 26.80 14.61 -16.24
CA THR A 183 27.30 15.25 -17.44
C THR A 183 27.89 16.62 -17.10
N PRO A 184 28.96 17.06 -17.80
CA PRO A 184 29.58 18.39 -17.58
C PRO A 184 28.60 19.57 -17.76
N ALA A 185 27.63 19.42 -18.66
CA ALA A 185 26.67 20.47 -18.99
C ALA A 185 25.58 20.65 -17.93
N ILE A 186 25.21 19.56 -17.25
CA ILE A 186 24.12 19.58 -16.26
C ILE A 186 24.54 18.71 -15.08
N LYS A 187 25.10 19.33 -14.04
CA LYS A 187 25.31 18.63 -12.76
C LYS A 187 24.08 18.82 -11.89
N ARG A 188 23.32 17.76 -11.66
CA ARG A 188 22.17 17.78 -10.77
C ARG A 188 22.13 16.51 -9.93
N GLU A 189 22.04 16.71 -8.63
CA GLU A 189 21.80 15.63 -7.67
C GLU A 189 20.31 15.49 -7.43
N TYR A 190 19.85 14.24 -7.39
CA TYR A 190 18.46 13.88 -7.12
C TYR A 190 18.41 13.13 -5.80
N TYR A 191 18.41 13.87 -4.71
CA TYR A 191 18.22 13.37 -3.36
C TYR A 191 17.06 14.11 -2.69
N PRO A 192 16.26 13.39 -1.87
CA PRO A 192 16.30 11.94 -1.61
C PRO A 192 15.84 11.11 -2.82
N GLN A 193 16.34 9.86 -2.93
CA GLN A 193 15.72 8.89 -3.81
C GLN A 193 14.42 8.45 -3.15
N GLY A 194 13.28 8.79 -3.74
CA GLY A 194 11.99 8.73 -3.07
C GLY A 194 10.99 7.82 -3.75
N CYS A 195 10.16 7.16 -2.95
CA CYS A 195 9.08 6.35 -3.46
C CYS A 195 7.83 6.37 -2.56
N SER A 196 6.69 5.98 -3.15
CA SER A 196 5.52 5.54 -2.39
C SER A 196 5.36 4.03 -2.49
N ILE A 197 5.02 3.39 -1.38
CA ILE A 197 4.98 1.93 -1.19
C ILE A 197 3.53 1.49 -1.10
N ILE A 198 3.15 0.48 -1.88
CA ILE A 198 1.80 -0.10 -1.86
C ILE A 198 1.55 -0.73 -0.47
N PRO A 199 0.42 -0.40 0.20
CA PRO A 199 0.04 -1.08 1.44
C PRO A 199 -0.13 -2.60 1.27
N GLY A 200 0.26 -3.38 2.28
CA GLY A 200 0.11 -4.84 2.29
C GLY A 200 1.16 -5.62 1.50
N VAL A 201 2.23 -4.96 1.00
CA VAL A 201 3.31 -5.66 0.25
C VAL A 201 4.53 -5.99 1.08
N PHE A 202 4.68 -5.36 2.23
CA PHE A 202 5.75 -5.65 3.19
C PHE A 202 5.16 -6.02 4.54
N GLU A 203 5.90 -6.77 5.31
CA GLU A 203 5.49 -7.13 6.66
C GLU A 203 6.20 -6.23 7.70
N PRO A 204 5.49 -5.77 8.73
CA PRO A 204 6.12 -5.10 9.85
C PRO A 204 7.02 -6.10 10.61
N ILE A 205 8.09 -5.62 11.20
CA ILE A 205 8.86 -6.46 12.13
C ILE A 205 8.04 -6.65 13.43
N LYS A 206 8.34 -7.73 14.15
CA LYS A 206 7.77 -7.92 15.49
C LYS A 206 8.27 -6.82 16.42
N PRO A 207 7.40 -6.16 17.20
CA PRO A 207 7.82 -5.11 18.12
C PRO A 207 8.75 -5.67 19.20
N ASP A 208 9.82 -4.95 19.47
CA ASP A 208 10.76 -5.26 20.57
C ASP A 208 10.68 -4.16 21.63
N PRO A 209 10.00 -4.39 22.76
CA PRO A 209 9.90 -3.41 23.85
C PRO A 209 11.25 -3.03 24.50
N LYS A 210 12.31 -3.79 24.23
CA LYS A 210 13.67 -3.52 24.76
C LYS A 210 14.50 -2.67 23.80
N ARG A 211 14.00 -2.43 22.57
CA ARG A 211 14.71 -1.59 21.61
C ARG A 211 14.82 -0.18 22.13
N SER A 212 16.00 0.41 22.02
CA SER A 212 16.27 1.81 22.35
C SER A 212 16.50 2.60 21.06
N GLY A 213 16.06 3.84 21.05
CA GLY A 213 16.24 4.78 19.95
C GLY A 213 16.25 6.21 20.48
N GLU A 214 16.56 7.15 19.60
CA GLU A 214 16.57 8.58 19.93
C GLU A 214 15.26 9.21 19.49
N ILE A 215 14.68 10.11 20.31
CA ILE A 215 13.51 10.89 19.96
C ILE A 215 13.94 12.35 19.85
N ILE A 216 13.71 12.94 18.67
CA ILE A 216 13.95 14.35 18.39
C ILE A 216 12.60 15.05 18.26
N PHE A 217 12.25 15.89 19.23
CA PHE A 217 11.08 16.76 19.10
C PHE A 217 11.44 17.95 18.20
N TYR A 218 10.64 18.12 17.14
CA TYR A 218 10.84 19.18 16.15
C TYR A 218 9.73 20.23 16.25
N GLU A 219 10.11 21.48 16.44
CA GLU A 219 9.17 22.59 16.43
C GLU A 219 9.06 23.14 15.00
N PRO A 220 7.93 22.94 14.30
CA PRO A 220 7.78 23.35 12.91
C PRO A 220 7.61 24.87 12.79
N LYS A 221 8.20 25.48 11.77
CA LYS A 221 8.02 26.89 11.43
C LYS A 221 6.80 27.04 10.52
N ILE A 222 5.63 27.30 11.15
CA ILE A 222 4.36 27.52 10.47
C ILE A 222 4.04 29.01 10.50
N GLU A 223 3.82 29.59 9.33
CA GLU A 223 3.49 31.01 9.17
C GLU A 223 2.00 31.18 8.88
N GLU A 224 1.46 32.39 9.07
CA GLU A 224 0.05 32.69 8.82
C GLU A 224 -0.35 32.37 7.36
N ASN A 225 0.55 32.58 6.43
CA ASN A 225 0.35 32.25 5.02
C ASN A 225 0.16 30.76 4.74
N ASP A 226 0.62 29.88 5.63
CA ASP A 226 0.45 28.42 5.51
C ASP A 226 -0.96 27.98 5.95
N LEU A 227 -1.66 28.84 6.69
CA LEU A 227 -2.96 28.56 7.32
C LEU A 227 -4.16 28.97 6.47
N LYS A 228 -3.99 29.14 5.15
CA LYS A 228 -5.06 29.58 4.24
C LYS A 228 -6.22 28.58 4.10
N VAL A 229 -5.96 27.32 4.35
CA VAL A 229 -6.95 26.23 4.29
C VAL A 229 -7.22 25.73 5.70
N LYS A 230 -8.51 25.64 6.06
CA LYS A 230 -8.96 25.07 7.34
C LYS A 230 -9.85 23.88 7.09
N VAL A 231 -9.64 22.82 7.84
CA VAL A 231 -10.58 21.69 7.89
C VAL A 231 -11.72 22.09 8.82
N LEU A 232 -12.93 22.20 8.29
CA LEU A 232 -14.11 22.59 9.09
C LEU A 232 -14.72 21.39 9.80
N SER A 233 -14.72 20.25 9.17
CA SER A 233 -15.17 18.98 9.74
C SER A 233 -14.63 17.81 8.93
N HIS A 234 -14.50 16.66 9.56
CA HIS A 234 -14.29 15.40 8.87
C HIS A 234 -15.27 14.34 9.40
N LYS A 235 -15.63 13.39 8.56
CA LYS A 235 -16.47 12.26 8.92
C LYS A 235 -15.74 10.99 8.50
N ILE A 236 -15.43 10.15 9.47
CA ILE A 236 -14.91 8.82 9.22
C ILE A 236 -16.07 7.95 8.77
N ILE A 237 -15.98 7.46 7.53
CA ILE A 237 -16.90 6.46 7.00
C ILE A 237 -16.22 5.12 7.24
N LYS A 238 -16.66 4.39 8.27
CA LYS A 238 -16.20 3.02 8.46
C LYS A 238 -16.69 2.19 7.27
N SER A 239 -15.77 1.55 6.58
CA SER A 239 -16.14 0.53 5.61
C SER A 239 -16.75 -0.64 6.36
N GLU A 240 -17.94 -1.09 5.94
CA GLU A 240 -18.53 -2.34 6.43
C GLU A 240 -17.86 -3.56 5.77
N VAL A 241 -16.93 -3.32 4.84
CA VAL A 241 -16.21 -4.34 4.08
C VAL A 241 -14.83 -4.49 4.66
N ASP A 242 -14.51 -5.67 5.12
CA ASP A 242 -13.21 -6.01 5.68
C ASP A 242 -12.75 -7.37 5.13
N PHE A 243 -11.87 -7.32 4.15
CA PHE A 243 -11.31 -8.52 3.53
C PHE A 243 -10.18 -9.15 4.36
N GLU A 244 -9.62 -8.45 5.35
CA GLU A 244 -8.50 -8.94 6.16
C GLU A 244 -8.99 -9.85 7.29
N ILE A 245 -10.18 -9.59 7.85
CA ILE A 245 -10.74 -10.38 8.96
C ILE A 245 -11.26 -11.73 8.48
N ARG A 246 -11.75 -11.82 7.22
CA ARG A 246 -12.41 -13.04 6.73
C ARG A 246 -11.40 -13.96 6.04
N LYS A 247 -11.44 -15.23 6.42
CA LYS A 247 -10.62 -16.28 5.78
C LYS A 247 -11.10 -16.66 4.39
N ALA A 248 -12.34 -16.34 4.05
CA ALA A 248 -12.93 -16.64 2.76
C ALA A 248 -13.54 -15.38 2.11
N VAL A 249 -13.49 -15.33 0.79
CA VAL A 249 -14.12 -14.27 -0.03
C VAL A 249 -14.91 -14.92 -1.17
N VAL A 250 -16.18 -14.54 -1.32
CA VAL A 250 -16.99 -14.87 -2.48
C VAL A 250 -17.16 -13.63 -3.34
N SER A 251 -16.65 -13.65 -4.55
CA SER A 251 -16.69 -12.49 -5.44
C SER A 251 -17.54 -12.76 -6.68
N PHE A 252 -18.26 -11.73 -7.14
CA PHE A 252 -19.07 -11.87 -8.36
C PHE A 252 -18.72 -10.85 -9.43
N GLY A 253 -18.94 -11.28 -10.68
CA GLY A 253 -18.71 -10.48 -11.86
C GLY A 253 -19.99 -10.25 -12.68
N ARG A 254 -19.82 -9.81 -13.94
CA ARG A 254 -20.93 -9.53 -14.85
C ARG A 254 -21.82 -10.74 -15.17
N GLY A 255 -21.42 -11.94 -14.82
CA GLY A 255 -22.25 -13.14 -14.99
C GLY A 255 -23.60 -13.09 -14.27
N ILE A 256 -23.77 -12.19 -13.28
CA ILE A 256 -25.04 -12.01 -12.57
C ILE A 256 -26.11 -11.25 -13.38
N LYS A 257 -25.81 -10.75 -14.57
CA LYS A 257 -26.59 -9.72 -15.33
C LYS A 257 -28.02 -10.15 -15.69
N ASP A 258 -28.28 -11.44 -15.86
CA ASP A 258 -29.57 -11.94 -16.35
C ASP A 258 -30.70 -11.83 -15.30
N ALA A 259 -30.35 -11.98 -14.01
CA ALA A 259 -31.23 -11.82 -12.86
C ALA A 259 -30.46 -11.26 -11.65
N PRO A 260 -30.07 -9.96 -11.66
CA PRO A 260 -29.12 -9.42 -10.70
C PRO A 260 -29.53 -9.60 -9.23
N ASP A 261 -30.78 -9.34 -8.89
CA ASP A 261 -31.26 -9.42 -7.49
C ASP A 261 -31.25 -10.86 -6.98
N GLU A 262 -31.72 -11.81 -7.79
CA GLU A 262 -31.74 -13.22 -7.46
C GLU A 262 -30.32 -13.78 -7.36
N ASN A 263 -29.48 -13.48 -8.33
CA ASN A 263 -28.12 -13.98 -8.42
C ASN A 263 -27.23 -13.45 -7.28
N ILE A 264 -27.40 -12.17 -6.91
CA ILE A 264 -26.66 -11.62 -5.76
C ILE A 264 -27.14 -12.24 -4.45
N LYS A 265 -28.43 -12.53 -4.30
CA LYS A 265 -28.94 -13.24 -3.13
C LYS A 265 -28.35 -14.65 -3.01
N LEU A 266 -28.21 -15.37 -4.12
CA LEU A 266 -27.54 -16.69 -4.13
C LEU A 266 -26.08 -16.57 -3.70
N VAL A 267 -25.35 -15.58 -4.24
CA VAL A 267 -23.96 -15.31 -3.83
C VAL A 267 -23.88 -14.96 -2.34
N ALA A 268 -24.80 -14.13 -1.84
CA ALA A 268 -24.84 -13.73 -0.43
C ALA A 268 -25.15 -14.92 0.48
N GLU A 269 -26.03 -15.85 0.08
CA GLU A 269 -26.30 -17.06 0.84
C GLU A 269 -25.06 -17.98 0.88
N LEU A 270 -24.36 -18.15 -0.25
CA LEU A 270 -23.11 -18.91 -0.29
C LEU A 270 -22.05 -18.28 0.63
N ALA A 271 -21.86 -16.96 0.54
CA ALA A 271 -20.92 -16.23 1.38
C ALA A 271 -21.25 -16.42 2.89
N LYS A 272 -22.53 -16.38 3.24
CA LYS A 272 -22.99 -16.63 4.62
C LYS A 272 -22.63 -18.03 5.10
N GLN A 273 -22.80 -19.06 4.28
CA GLN A 273 -22.47 -20.45 4.67
C GLN A 273 -20.96 -20.65 4.84
N LEU A 274 -20.14 -19.89 4.12
CA LEU A 274 -18.68 -19.95 4.18
C LEU A 274 -18.08 -18.97 5.21
N ASP A 275 -18.88 -18.19 5.92
CA ASP A 275 -18.44 -17.05 6.74
C ASP A 275 -17.50 -16.13 5.95
N ALA A 276 -17.83 -15.88 4.69
CA ALA A 276 -17.02 -15.15 3.72
C ALA A 276 -17.45 -13.70 3.59
N GLU A 277 -16.48 -12.83 3.25
CA GLU A 277 -16.79 -11.48 2.79
C GLU A 277 -17.18 -11.50 1.29
N ILE A 278 -17.93 -10.49 0.85
CA ILE A 278 -18.38 -10.40 -0.54
C ILE A 278 -17.55 -9.37 -1.30
N GLY A 279 -16.92 -9.81 -2.38
CA GLY A 279 -16.20 -8.98 -3.34
C GLY A 279 -16.92 -8.80 -4.67
N ILE A 280 -16.48 -7.82 -5.47
CA ILE A 280 -16.99 -7.59 -6.82
C ILE A 280 -15.86 -7.30 -7.81
N SER A 281 -16.09 -7.58 -9.08
CA SER A 281 -15.21 -7.08 -10.14
C SER A 281 -15.48 -5.61 -10.45
N LEU A 282 -14.46 -4.85 -10.84
CA LEU A 282 -14.55 -3.40 -11.12
C LEU A 282 -15.72 -2.97 -12.02
N PRO A 283 -16.06 -3.67 -13.13
CA PRO A 283 -17.19 -3.27 -13.99
C PRO A 283 -18.54 -3.20 -13.27
N ILE A 284 -18.71 -3.96 -12.19
CA ILE A 284 -19.97 -3.95 -11.41
C ILE A 284 -20.14 -2.61 -10.69
N SER A 285 -19.07 -2.05 -10.13
CA SER A 285 -19.15 -0.75 -9.43
C SER A 285 -19.29 0.45 -10.37
N LYS A 286 -18.88 0.33 -11.65
CA LYS A 286 -18.90 1.44 -12.63
C LYS A 286 -20.18 1.49 -13.49
N LYS A 287 -20.77 0.32 -13.75
CA LYS A 287 -22.00 0.20 -14.54
C LYS A 287 -22.98 -0.56 -13.68
N LEU A 288 -23.84 0.17 -13.02
CA LEU A 288 -24.92 -0.40 -12.23
C LEU A 288 -25.79 -1.26 -13.17
N LEU A 289 -25.87 -2.55 -12.85
CA LEU A 289 -26.85 -3.44 -13.44
C LEU A 289 -28.23 -3.05 -12.92
N PRO A 290 -29.31 -3.46 -13.59
CA PRO A 290 -30.68 -3.17 -13.17
C PRO A 290 -31.05 -4.01 -11.92
N ALA A 291 -30.36 -3.76 -10.82
CA ALA A 291 -30.63 -4.35 -9.49
C ALA A 291 -31.42 -3.35 -8.65
N SER A 292 -32.16 -3.86 -7.66
CA SER A 292 -32.87 -3.03 -6.69
C SER A 292 -31.91 -2.12 -5.93
N GLN A 293 -32.41 -0.97 -5.46
CA GLN A 293 -31.57 0.00 -4.76
C GLN A 293 -30.95 -0.58 -3.49
N SER A 294 -31.67 -1.42 -2.75
CA SER A 294 -31.16 -2.09 -1.55
C SER A 294 -29.97 -3.01 -1.86
N ILE A 295 -30.05 -3.78 -2.94
CA ILE A 295 -28.97 -4.67 -3.39
C ILE A 295 -27.78 -3.86 -3.89
N SER A 296 -27.99 -2.89 -4.76
CA SER A 296 -26.90 -2.09 -5.35
C SER A 296 -26.17 -1.25 -4.30
N SER A 297 -26.88 -0.65 -3.35
CA SER A 297 -26.24 0.12 -2.26
C SER A 297 -25.43 -0.72 -1.27
N THR A 298 -25.77 -2.00 -1.12
CA THR A 298 -25.07 -2.93 -0.20
C THR A 298 -23.89 -3.61 -0.88
N TYR A 299 -24.07 -4.09 -2.10
CA TYR A 299 -23.11 -5.00 -2.74
C TYR A 299 -22.32 -4.41 -3.90
N MET A 300 -22.87 -3.40 -4.63
CA MET A 300 -22.22 -2.83 -5.83
C MET A 300 -21.45 -1.55 -5.51
N ILE A 301 -20.78 -1.51 -4.38
CA ILE A 301 -20.03 -0.33 -3.89
C ILE A 301 -18.53 -0.43 -4.18
N PRO A 302 -17.84 0.71 -4.39
CA PRO A 302 -16.40 0.73 -4.66
C PRO A 302 -15.54 0.00 -3.60
N ALA A 303 -15.94 0.03 -2.34
CA ALA A 303 -15.22 -0.63 -1.25
C ALA A 303 -15.12 -2.16 -1.41
N ARG A 304 -16.01 -2.79 -2.21
CA ARG A 304 -16.01 -4.23 -2.48
C ARG A 304 -15.22 -4.63 -3.73
N VAL A 305 -14.65 -3.66 -4.45
CA VAL A 305 -13.92 -3.93 -5.68
C VAL A 305 -12.61 -4.65 -5.40
N ILE A 306 -12.40 -5.79 -6.07
CA ILE A 306 -11.16 -6.56 -6.05
C ILE A 306 -10.45 -6.42 -7.40
N GLY A 307 -9.15 -6.17 -7.36
CA GLY A 307 -8.33 -5.99 -8.55
C GLY A 307 -7.34 -4.84 -8.45
N THR A 308 -6.69 -4.50 -9.56
CA THR A 308 -5.68 -3.42 -9.63
C THR A 308 -6.22 -2.03 -9.27
N SER A 309 -7.52 -1.80 -9.39
CA SER A 309 -8.20 -0.53 -9.04
C SER A 309 -9.07 -0.66 -7.79
N GLY A 310 -8.86 -1.69 -6.99
CA GLY A 310 -9.58 -1.99 -5.75
C GLY A 310 -8.64 -2.63 -4.74
N SER A 311 -9.20 -3.48 -3.87
CA SER A 311 -8.41 -4.22 -2.89
C SER A 311 -7.61 -5.34 -3.55
N LYS A 312 -6.41 -5.57 -3.06
CA LYS A 312 -5.65 -6.81 -3.27
C LYS A 312 -5.79 -7.64 -2.02
N ILE A 313 -6.14 -8.89 -2.21
CA ILE A 313 -6.49 -9.80 -1.13
C ILE A 313 -5.82 -11.16 -1.31
N SER A 314 -5.59 -11.86 -0.21
CA SER A 314 -5.01 -13.20 -0.17
C SER A 314 -5.74 -14.10 0.85
N PRO A 315 -7.06 -14.34 0.68
CA PRO A 315 -7.80 -15.20 1.59
C PRO A 315 -7.38 -16.67 1.44
N MET A 316 -7.69 -17.48 2.45
CA MET A 316 -7.51 -18.93 2.37
C MET A 316 -8.42 -19.56 1.30
N LEU A 317 -9.62 -19.01 1.07
CA LEU A 317 -10.55 -19.45 0.03
C LEU A 317 -11.10 -18.26 -0.75
N TYR A 318 -10.95 -18.30 -2.04
CA TYR A 318 -11.57 -17.34 -2.96
C TYR A 318 -12.54 -18.04 -3.91
N VAL A 319 -13.80 -17.60 -3.94
CA VAL A 319 -14.81 -18.15 -4.86
C VAL A 319 -15.21 -17.09 -5.88
N ALA A 320 -14.86 -17.32 -7.14
CA ALA A 320 -15.16 -16.44 -8.26
C ALA A 320 -16.46 -16.86 -8.97
N VAL A 321 -17.53 -16.05 -8.85
CA VAL A 321 -18.84 -16.36 -9.44
C VAL A 321 -19.12 -15.47 -10.64
N GLY A 322 -19.25 -16.07 -11.83
CA GLY A 322 -19.53 -15.32 -13.07
C GLY A 322 -18.47 -14.25 -13.40
N ILE A 323 -17.23 -14.50 -13.02
CA ILE A 323 -16.05 -13.66 -13.30
C ILE A 323 -15.32 -14.25 -14.50
N SER A 324 -15.00 -13.39 -15.48
CA SER A 324 -14.30 -13.82 -16.70
C SER A 324 -12.80 -14.08 -16.54
N GLY A 325 -12.17 -13.53 -15.48
CA GLY A 325 -10.73 -13.63 -15.31
C GLY A 325 -9.94 -12.57 -16.09
N ALA A 326 -10.47 -11.34 -16.15
CA ALA A 326 -9.68 -10.22 -16.64
C ALA A 326 -8.45 -10.02 -15.77
N MET A 327 -7.28 -9.76 -16.38
CA MET A 327 -5.97 -9.65 -15.71
C MET A 327 -5.98 -8.66 -14.53
N GLN A 328 -6.75 -7.57 -14.65
CA GLN A 328 -6.92 -6.57 -13.60
C GLN A 328 -7.60 -7.13 -12.34
N HIS A 329 -8.50 -8.08 -12.51
CA HIS A 329 -9.16 -8.76 -11.40
C HIS A 329 -8.26 -9.84 -10.80
N ILE A 330 -7.64 -10.62 -11.66
CA ILE A 330 -6.68 -11.68 -11.26
C ILE A 330 -5.58 -11.11 -10.36
N ALA A 331 -4.99 -9.99 -10.75
CA ALA A 331 -3.95 -9.32 -9.96
C ALA A 331 -4.39 -8.89 -8.54
N GLY A 332 -5.69 -8.91 -8.25
CA GLY A 332 -6.22 -8.62 -6.92
C GLY A 332 -6.52 -9.84 -6.07
N MET A 333 -6.50 -11.07 -6.65
CA MET A 333 -6.91 -12.29 -5.93
C MET A 333 -5.99 -13.49 -6.13
N GLN A 334 -5.00 -13.39 -7.02
CA GLN A 334 -4.10 -14.50 -7.40
C GLN A 334 -3.28 -15.07 -6.24
N ASP A 335 -3.05 -14.27 -5.19
CA ASP A 335 -2.29 -14.67 -4.01
C ASP A 335 -3.17 -15.41 -2.96
N SER A 336 -4.43 -15.75 -3.31
CA SER A 336 -5.31 -16.57 -2.48
C SER A 336 -4.78 -18.01 -2.39
N GLU A 337 -4.93 -18.66 -1.22
CA GLU A 337 -4.39 -20.02 -1.03
C GLU A 337 -5.15 -21.08 -1.86
N PHE A 338 -6.47 -20.90 -2.04
CA PHE A 338 -7.31 -21.80 -2.83
C PHE A 338 -8.40 -21.03 -3.59
N ILE A 339 -8.48 -21.25 -4.89
CA ILE A 339 -9.36 -20.51 -5.80
C ILE A 339 -10.34 -21.46 -6.47
N VAL A 340 -11.63 -21.16 -6.29
CA VAL A 340 -12.74 -21.86 -6.97
C VAL A 340 -13.43 -20.91 -7.93
N ALA A 341 -13.64 -21.31 -9.17
CA ALA A 341 -14.37 -20.50 -10.14
C ALA A 341 -15.64 -21.21 -10.65
N ILE A 342 -16.75 -20.51 -10.63
CA ILE A 342 -18.03 -20.95 -11.18
C ILE A 342 -18.35 -20.10 -12.40
N ASN A 343 -18.32 -20.71 -13.60
CA ASN A 343 -18.54 -20.00 -14.84
C ASN A 343 -19.11 -20.94 -15.91
N PRO A 344 -20.17 -20.55 -16.63
CA PRO A 344 -20.70 -21.36 -17.75
C PRO A 344 -19.81 -21.34 -19.01
N ASP A 345 -18.92 -20.36 -19.13
CA ASP A 345 -17.99 -20.27 -20.26
C ASP A 345 -16.71 -21.06 -19.98
N GLU A 346 -16.62 -22.23 -20.59
CA GLU A 346 -15.45 -23.13 -20.46
C GLU A 346 -14.14 -22.50 -20.95
N ASN A 347 -14.20 -21.48 -21.81
CA ASN A 347 -13.05 -20.79 -22.36
C ASN A 347 -12.70 -19.51 -21.57
N SER A 348 -13.38 -19.25 -20.48
CA SER A 348 -13.09 -18.05 -19.67
C SER A 348 -11.66 -18.11 -19.09
N PRO A 349 -10.87 -17.01 -19.16
CA PRO A 349 -9.50 -16.97 -18.65
C PRO A 349 -9.34 -17.39 -17.18
N ILE A 350 -10.36 -17.18 -16.35
CA ILE A 350 -10.36 -17.57 -14.92
C ILE A 350 -10.09 -19.06 -14.73
N LYS A 351 -10.39 -19.90 -15.72
CA LYS A 351 -10.14 -21.35 -15.68
C LYS A 351 -8.66 -21.70 -15.49
N ASN A 352 -7.77 -20.88 -16.02
CA ASN A 352 -6.33 -21.10 -15.91
C ASN A 352 -5.74 -20.54 -14.61
N GLU A 353 -6.54 -19.81 -13.84
CA GLU A 353 -6.12 -19.08 -12.65
C GLU A 353 -6.81 -19.62 -11.39
N CYS A 354 -7.51 -20.74 -11.47
CA CYS A 354 -8.20 -21.36 -10.34
C CYS A 354 -7.76 -22.82 -10.13
N ASP A 355 -7.87 -23.28 -8.89
CA ASP A 355 -7.59 -24.68 -8.50
C ASP A 355 -8.74 -25.61 -8.90
N ILE A 356 -9.99 -25.10 -8.77
CA ILE A 356 -11.20 -25.82 -9.20
C ILE A 356 -12.03 -24.93 -10.12
N PHE A 357 -12.31 -25.43 -11.32
CA PHE A 357 -13.24 -24.81 -12.26
C PHE A 357 -14.54 -25.62 -12.32
N ILE A 358 -15.65 -24.98 -11.94
CA ILE A 358 -16.98 -25.56 -12.04
C ILE A 358 -17.67 -24.99 -13.29
N ASN A 359 -17.76 -25.81 -14.33
CA ASN A 359 -18.47 -25.40 -15.55
C ASN A 359 -19.98 -25.52 -15.32
N GLY A 360 -20.62 -24.39 -15.07
CA GLY A 360 -22.06 -24.34 -14.81
C GLY A 360 -22.55 -22.93 -14.55
N ARG A 361 -23.86 -22.77 -14.64
CA ARG A 361 -24.51 -21.53 -14.26
C ARG A 361 -24.58 -21.44 -12.74
N MET A 362 -24.41 -20.24 -12.20
CA MET A 362 -24.48 -20.00 -10.76
C MET A 362 -25.85 -20.37 -10.17
N GLU A 363 -26.92 -20.18 -10.95
CA GLU A 363 -28.27 -20.50 -10.57
C GLU A 363 -28.49 -22.00 -10.31
N ASP A 364 -27.70 -22.85 -10.98
CA ASP A 364 -27.75 -24.30 -10.84
C ASP A 364 -26.76 -24.81 -9.78
N VAL A 365 -25.56 -24.21 -9.74
CA VAL A 365 -24.44 -24.69 -8.93
C VAL A 365 -24.55 -24.22 -7.47
N ILE A 366 -24.83 -22.93 -7.23
CA ILE A 366 -24.80 -22.36 -5.87
C ILE A 366 -25.85 -23.03 -4.94
N PRO A 367 -27.08 -23.28 -5.35
CA PRO A 367 -28.05 -23.94 -4.48
C PRO A 367 -27.58 -25.32 -4.00
N LEU A 368 -26.92 -26.10 -4.87
CA LEU A 368 -26.39 -27.43 -4.51
C LEU A 368 -25.21 -27.31 -3.54
N LEU A 369 -24.32 -26.34 -3.75
CA LEU A 369 -23.21 -26.08 -2.82
C LEU A 369 -23.72 -25.67 -1.44
N VAL A 370 -24.69 -24.76 -1.39
CA VAL A 370 -25.30 -24.29 -0.14
C VAL A 370 -26.00 -25.45 0.60
N GLU A 371 -26.72 -26.31 -0.11
CA GLU A 371 -27.37 -27.49 0.49
C GLU A 371 -26.32 -28.43 1.10
N GLU A 372 -25.24 -28.71 0.39
CA GLU A 372 -24.21 -29.61 0.90
C GLU A 372 -23.44 -29.00 2.08
N LEU A 373 -23.12 -27.71 2.02
CA LEU A 373 -22.48 -27.00 3.15
C LEU A 373 -23.36 -27.05 4.42
N LYS A 374 -24.68 -26.87 4.28
CA LYS A 374 -25.62 -26.98 5.40
C LYS A 374 -25.63 -28.39 6.02
N LYS A 375 -25.60 -29.44 5.19
CA LYS A 375 -25.50 -30.82 5.66
C LYS A 375 -24.22 -31.07 6.45
N GLN A 376 -23.09 -30.62 5.93
CA GLN A 376 -21.79 -30.78 6.60
C GLN A 376 -21.72 -30.03 7.94
N GLN A 377 -22.27 -28.81 8.02
CA GLN A 377 -22.33 -28.05 9.26
C GLN A 377 -23.18 -28.76 10.33
N GLN A 378 -24.30 -29.42 9.94
CA GLN A 378 -25.13 -30.20 10.87
C GLN A 378 -24.39 -31.43 11.41
N VAL A 379 -23.61 -32.11 10.58
CA VAL A 379 -22.80 -33.25 11.00
C VAL A 379 -21.74 -32.86 12.02
N VAL A 380 -21.06 -31.72 11.80
CA VAL A 380 -20.03 -31.19 12.71
C VAL A 380 -20.61 -30.74 14.06
N GLN A 381 -21.85 -30.24 14.08
CA GLN A 381 -22.54 -29.86 15.33
C GLN A 381 -23.13 -31.06 16.11
N ALA A 382 -23.29 -32.19 15.46
CA ALA A 382 -23.88 -33.41 16.07
C ALA A 382 -22.83 -34.41 16.60
N GLY A 383 -21.54 -34.22 16.31
CA GLY A 383 -20.41 -35.03 16.79
C GLY A 383 -19.52 -34.25 17.74
#